data_e57b1e43cf4a2c4bacf5a6528cf1bda8
#
_entry.id   e57b1e43cf4a2c4bacf5a6528cf1bda8
#
_cell.length_a   1.000
_cell.length_b   1.000
_cell.length_c   1.000
_cell.angle_alpha   90.00
_cell.angle_beta   90.00
_cell.angle_gamma   90.00
#
_symmetry.space_group_name_H-M   'P 1'
#
loop_
_entity.id
_entity.type
_entity.pdbx_description
1 polymer ?
#
loop_
_entity_poly.entity_id
_entity_poly.type
_entity_poly.pdbx_seq_one_letter_code
_entity_poly.pdbx_strand_id
1 'polypeptide(L)'
;MGSSMVRYKVRPHRAAENVTLVEAVYAQLDRQRPEGLHYATFRLPDGVSFMHLVVNSEQPGAILNQLEAFKAFAADIEGRCDEPPVATEVMLVGSYELP
;
A
#
# COMPACT_ATOMS: atom_id res chain seq x y z
N MET A 1 5.89 -17.41 -2.50
CA MET A 1 5.85 -15.94 -2.65
C MET A 1 4.47 -15.53 -3.09
N GLY A 2 3.92 -14.50 -2.47
CA GLY A 2 2.55 -14.11 -2.70
C GLY A 2 2.40 -12.74 -3.32
N SER A 3 1.25 -12.55 -3.95
CA SER A 3 0.85 -11.24 -4.47
C SER A 3 -0.53 -10.92 -3.93
N SER A 4 -0.75 -9.67 -3.60
CA SER A 4 -2.04 -9.23 -3.09
C SER A 4 -2.33 -7.80 -3.51
N MET A 5 -3.62 -7.47 -3.54
CA MET A 5 -4.11 -6.14 -3.86
C MET A 5 -5.01 -5.70 -2.73
N VAL A 6 -4.81 -4.46 -2.27
CA VAL A 6 -5.67 -3.86 -1.26
C VAL A 6 -6.30 -2.62 -1.88
N ARG A 7 -7.62 -2.53 -1.82
CA ARG A 7 -8.34 -1.35 -2.30
C ARG A 7 -9.14 -0.74 -1.17
N TYR A 8 -9.20 0.59 -1.16
CA TYR A 8 -10.02 1.34 -0.22
C TYR A 8 -10.36 2.70 -0.81
N LYS A 9 -11.32 3.37 -0.19
CA LYS A 9 -11.75 4.69 -0.63
C LYS A 9 -11.80 5.60 0.60
N VAL A 10 -11.03 6.69 0.56
CA VAL A 10 -10.98 7.62 1.68
C VAL A 10 -12.06 8.70 1.55
N ARG A 11 -12.36 9.34 2.67
CA ARG A 11 -13.25 10.50 2.66
C ARG A 11 -12.55 11.61 1.87
N PRO A 12 -13.30 12.37 1.02
CA PRO A 12 -12.67 13.34 0.14
C PRO A 12 -11.77 14.36 0.85
N HIS A 13 -12.20 14.84 2.02
CA HIS A 13 -11.40 15.84 2.76
C HIS A 13 -10.16 15.24 3.41
N ARG A 14 -9.98 13.93 3.36
CA ARG A 14 -8.81 13.26 3.92
C ARG A 14 -7.90 12.63 2.85
N ALA A 15 -8.18 12.88 1.58
CA ALA A 15 -7.40 12.30 0.50
C ALA A 15 -5.95 12.78 0.49
N ALA A 16 -5.73 14.09 0.69
CA ALA A 16 -4.37 14.64 0.71
C ALA A 16 -3.57 14.09 1.89
N GLU A 17 -4.21 13.93 3.04
CA GLU A 17 -3.59 13.31 4.21
C GLU A 17 -3.14 11.88 3.89
N ASN A 18 -4.00 11.12 3.21
CA ASN A 18 -3.68 9.75 2.85
C ASN A 18 -2.46 9.68 1.92
N VAL A 19 -2.39 10.57 0.93
CA VAL A 19 -1.23 10.64 0.05
C VAL A 19 0.05 10.90 0.83
N THR A 20 0.00 11.86 1.77
CA THR A 20 1.17 12.18 2.60
C THR A 20 1.63 10.97 3.42
N LEU A 21 0.67 10.24 4.01
CA LEU A 21 1.00 9.05 4.79
C LEU A 21 1.62 7.96 3.91
N VAL A 22 1.10 7.78 2.71
CA VAL A 22 1.65 6.80 1.75
C VAL A 22 3.05 7.21 1.33
N GLU A 23 3.26 8.48 0.99
CA GLU A 23 4.58 8.97 0.58
C GLU A 23 5.63 8.76 1.66
N ALA A 24 5.25 8.90 2.92
CA ALA A 24 6.16 8.66 4.03
C ALA A 24 6.60 7.20 4.10
N VAL A 25 5.71 6.25 3.75
CA VAL A 25 6.07 4.84 3.68
C VAL A 25 7.16 4.61 2.64
N TYR A 26 6.99 5.18 1.46
CA TYR A 26 7.98 5.00 0.39
C TYR A 26 9.30 5.70 0.70
N ALA A 27 9.26 6.85 1.39
CA ALA A 27 10.48 7.51 1.83
C ALA A 27 11.27 6.61 2.79
N GLN A 28 10.57 5.94 3.70
CA GLN A 28 11.24 5.02 4.62
C GLN A 28 11.77 3.77 3.89
N LEU A 29 11.01 3.23 2.94
CA LEU A 29 11.47 2.11 2.13
C LEU A 29 12.73 2.46 1.35
N ASP A 30 12.79 3.67 0.79
CA ASP A 30 13.98 4.14 0.07
C ASP A 30 15.22 4.19 0.97
N ARG A 31 15.04 4.58 2.23
CA ARG A 31 16.16 4.64 3.18
C ARG A 31 16.60 3.25 3.63
N GLN A 32 15.65 2.37 3.92
CA GLN A 32 15.96 1.08 4.55
C GLN A 32 16.18 -0.05 3.55
N ARG A 33 15.60 0.05 2.36
CA ARG A 33 15.80 -0.89 1.26
C ARG A 33 15.65 -2.35 1.69
N PRO A 34 14.51 -2.75 2.32
CA PRO A 34 14.33 -4.13 2.71
C PRO A 34 14.29 -5.05 1.49
N GLU A 35 14.87 -6.24 1.63
CA GLU A 35 14.88 -7.20 0.55
C GLU A 35 13.57 -7.98 0.50
N GLY A 36 13.20 -8.40 -0.71
CA GLY A 36 12.06 -9.30 -0.89
C GLY A 36 10.72 -8.61 -0.96
N LEU A 37 10.66 -7.29 -0.94
CA LEU A 37 9.40 -6.55 -1.05
C LEU A 37 9.32 -5.83 -2.39
N HIS A 38 8.22 -6.09 -3.11
CA HIS A 38 7.90 -5.40 -4.36
C HIS A 38 6.52 -4.80 -4.17
N TYR A 39 6.44 -3.47 -4.06
CA TYR A 39 5.27 -2.78 -3.53
C TYR A 39 5.03 -1.50 -4.31
N ALA A 40 3.77 -1.26 -4.69
CA ALA A 40 3.37 -0.04 -5.38
C ALA A 40 2.00 0.41 -4.91
N THR A 41 1.77 1.71 -4.90
CA THR A 41 0.48 2.28 -4.54
C THR A 41 0.02 3.20 -5.66
N PHE A 42 -1.26 3.09 -6.00
CA PHE A 42 -1.89 3.88 -7.04
C PHE A 42 -3.06 4.67 -6.46
N ARG A 43 -3.22 5.89 -6.95
CA ARG A 43 -4.40 6.70 -6.68
C ARG A 43 -5.24 6.68 -7.95
N LEU A 44 -6.51 6.33 -7.83
CA LEU A 44 -7.40 6.25 -8.99
C LEU A 44 -7.85 7.65 -9.42
N PRO A 45 -8.39 7.77 -10.66
CA PRO A 45 -8.78 9.09 -11.20
C PRO A 45 -9.85 9.83 -10.40
N ASP A 46 -10.66 9.11 -9.59
CA ASP A 46 -11.64 9.76 -8.73
C ASP A 46 -11.00 10.58 -7.60
N GLY A 47 -9.70 10.40 -7.39
CA GLY A 47 -8.95 11.15 -6.38
C GLY A 47 -9.09 10.65 -4.96
N VAL A 48 -9.98 9.69 -4.71
CA VAL A 48 -10.25 9.20 -3.35
C VAL A 48 -10.07 7.70 -3.21
N SER A 49 -9.98 6.97 -4.30
CA SER A 49 -9.75 5.52 -4.27
C SER A 49 -8.27 5.23 -4.44
N PHE A 50 -7.79 4.27 -3.67
CA PHE A 50 -6.38 3.87 -3.68
C PHE A 50 -6.27 2.36 -3.82
N MET A 51 -5.20 1.93 -4.47
CA MET A 51 -4.89 0.52 -4.60
C MET A 51 -3.43 0.31 -4.24
N HIS A 52 -3.18 -0.62 -3.33
CA HIS A 52 -1.83 -1.04 -2.97
C HIS A 52 -1.62 -2.41 -3.57
N LEU A 53 -0.49 -2.59 -4.23
CA LEU A 53 -0.15 -3.84 -4.89
C LEU A 53 1.16 -4.39 -4.33
N VAL A 54 1.13 -5.64 -3.89
CA VAL A 54 2.32 -6.38 -3.48
C VAL A 54 2.49 -7.49 -4.50
N VAL A 55 3.68 -7.58 -5.10
CA VAL A 55 3.95 -8.54 -6.18
C VAL A 55 5.09 -9.45 -5.76
N ASN A 56 4.85 -10.76 -5.79
CA ASN A 56 5.87 -11.80 -5.54
C ASN A 56 6.80 -11.46 -4.38
N SER A 57 6.20 -11.11 -3.23
CA SER A 57 6.96 -10.72 -2.05
C SER A 57 6.86 -11.78 -0.98
N GLU A 58 7.92 -11.96 -0.22
CA GLU A 58 7.94 -12.86 0.93
C GLU A 58 7.58 -12.08 2.18
N GLN A 59 6.56 -12.55 2.89
CA GLN A 59 6.12 -11.96 4.16
C GLN A 59 6.01 -10.44 4.12
N PRO A 60 5.28 -9.88 3.13
CA PRO A 60 5.21 -8.41 2.99
C PRO A 60 4.62 -7.73 4.21
N GLY A 61 3.67 -8.39 4.88
CA GLY A 61 3.10 -7.85 6.11
C GLY A 61 4.13 -7.70 7.22
N ALA A 62 5.03 -8.68 7.35
CA ALA A 62 6.06 -8.62 8.37
C ALA A 62 7.04 -7.47 8.09
N ILE A 63 7.41 -7.28 6.82
CA ILE A 63 8.31 -6.19 6.43
C ILE A 63 7.65 -4.84 6.67
N LEU A 64 6.42 -4.65 6.16
CA LEU A 64 5.73 -3.38 6.27
C LEU A 64 5.42 -3.01 7.71
N ASN A 65 5.03 -3.98 8.53
CA ASN A 65 4.66 -3.70 9.92
C ASN A 65 5.85 -3.32 10.79
N GLN A 66 7.07 -3.43 10.31
CA GLN A 66 8.25 -2.94 11.01
C GLN A 66 8.53 -1.47 10.73
N LEU A 67 7.88 -0.89 9.72
CA LEU A 67 8.12 0.50 9.33
C LEU A 67 7.24 1.43 10.17
N GLU A 68 7.87 2.42 10.80
CA GLU A 68 7.11 3.41 11.58
C GLU A 68 6.11 4.16 10.71
N ALA A 69 6.51 4.48 9.47
CA ALA A 69 5.62 5.18 8.53
C ALA A 69 4.41 4.33 8.15
N PHE A 70 4.60 3.01 8.02
CA PHE A 70 3.47 2.13 7.71
C PHE A 70 2.53 2.00 8.91
N LYS A 71 3.08 1.93 10.12
CA LYS A 71 2.27 1.92 11.33
C LYS A 71 1.43 3.18 11.42
N ALA A 72 2.00 4.35 11.12
CA ALA A 72 1.28 5.60 11.12
C ALA A 72 0.18 5.64 10.05
N PHE A 73 0.48 5.10 8.86
CA PHE A 73 -0.51 4.97 7.80
C PHE A 73 -1.68 4.10 8.23
N ALA A 74 -1.40 2.96 8.84
CA ALA A 74 -2.42 1.99 9.22
C ALA A 74 -3.24 2.39 10.44
N ALA A 75 -2.69 3.25 11.30
CA ALA A 75 -3.26 3.53 12.63
C ALA A 75 -4.70 4.04 12.59
N ASP A 76 -5.07 4.83 11.57
CA ASP A 76 -6.42 5.40 11.48
C ASP A 76 -7.01 5.18 10.09
N ILE A 77 -6.64 4.08 9.44
CA ILE A 77 -7.09 3.86 8.06
C ILE A 77 -8.62 3.73 7.98
N GLU A 78 -9.24 3.03 8.92
CA GLU A 78 -10.69 2.88 8.90
C GLU A 78 -11.40 4.20 9.13
N GLY A 79 -10.88 5.05 10.01
CA GLY A 79 -11.44 6.38 10.24
C GLY A 79 -11.28 7.31 9.06
N ARG A 80 -10.28 7.09 8.21
CA ARG A 80 -10.08 7.88 7.01
C ARG A 80 -10.98 7.45 5.87
N CYS A 81 -11.52 6.23 5.92
CA CYS A 81 -12.19 5.63 4.76
C CYS A 81 -13.69 5.75 4.79
N ASP A 82 -14.28 5.98 3.60
CA ASP A 82 -15.70 5.74 3.34
C ASP A 82 -15.92 4.26 3.04
N GLU A 83 -14.95 3.62 2.38
CA GLU A 83 -14.96 2.19 2.11
C GLU A 83 -13.66 1.62 2.66
N PRO A 84 -13.72 0.76 3.68
CA PRO A 84 -12.51 0.25 4.33
C PRO A 84 -11.69 -0.65 3.42
N PRO A 85 -10.41 -0.87 3.77
CA PRO A 85 -9.55 -1.71 2.95
C PRO A 85 -10.07 -3.13 2.78
N VAL A 86 -10.01 -3.62 1.55
CA VAL A 86 -10.32 -5.01 1.22
C VAL A 86 -9.09 -5.60 0.55
N ALA A 87 -8.55 -6.64 1.17
CA ALA A 87 -7.39 -7.34 0.65
C ALA A 87 -7.84 -8.53 -0.20
N THR A 88 -7.27 -8.65 -1.39
CA THR A 88 -7.56 -9.74 -2.30
C THR A 88 -6.25 -10.39 -2.71
N GLU A 89 -6.16 -11.70 -2.53
CA GLU A 89 -5.02 -12.44 -3.04
C GLU A 89 -5.12 -12.48 -4.56
N VAL A 90 -4.02 -12.19 -5.24
CA VAL A 90 -3.96 -12.19 -6.69
C VAL A 90 -2.82 -13.08 -7.16
N MET A 91 -2.91 -13.55 -8.40
CA MET A 91 -1.90 -14.41 -8.97
C MET A 91 -1.28 -13.70 -10.16
N LEU A 92 0.04 -13.58 -10.15
CA LEU A 92 0.75 -12.97 -11.28
C LEU A 92 0.68 -13.91 -12.47
N VAL A 93 0.06 -13.44 -13.55
CA VAL A 93 -0.04 -14.22 -14.80
C VAL A 93 1.13 -13.91 -15.72
N GLY A 94 1.60 -12.68 -15.72
CA GLY A 94 2.74 -12.28 -16.53
C GLY A 94 3.23 -10.91 -16.12
N SER A 95 4.48 -10.60 -16.44
CA SER A 95 5.04 -9.29 -16.15
C SER A 95 6.10 -8.95 -17.18
N TYR A 96 6.36 -7.67 -17.33
CA TYR A 96 7.45 -7.17 -18.16
C TYR A 96 8.17 -6.09 -17.37
N GLU A 97 9.46 -6.26 -17.17
CA GLU A 97 10.32 -5.36 -16.40
C GLU A 97 9.87 -5.15 -14.94
N LEU A 98 9.04 -6.04 -14.41
CA LEU A 98 8.74 -6.11 -12.98
C LEU A 98 9.51 -7.27 -12.37
N PRO A 99 9.93 -7.13 -11.10
CA PRO A 99 10.64 -8.23 -10.43
C PRO A 99 9.78 -9.45 -10.19
#